data_424082bf1fe7182c92cf294e968a2d4e
#
_entry.id   424082bf1fe7182c92cf294e968a2d4e
#
_cell.length_a   1.000
_cell.length_b   1.000
_cell.length_c   1.000
_cell.angle_alpha   90.00
_cell.angle_beta   90.00
_cell.angle_gamma   90.00
#
_symmetry.space_group_name_H-M   'P 1'
#
loop_
_entity.id
_entity.type
_entity.pdbx_description
1 polymer ?
#
loop_
_entity_poly.entity_id
_entity_poly.type
_entity_poly.pdbx_seq_one_letter_code
_entity_poly.pdbx_strand_id
1 'polypeptide(L)'
;MVESQPSAKPLGFYTKENAAFNVLRNTAITGALGGVTGTVVSVLRASPIQPAIAAYRMVKGWSAFSFGFFAIREYIMQPLTAPVWPMCQQLGHAENIAPSFFSGAVMGMFSALWLRRPVVPGIFTMSGICTAIQLVFNEFKLGLLRFMDE
;
A
#
# COMPACT_ATOMS: atom_id res chain seq x y z
N MET A 1 -35.62 18.14 22.50
CA MET A 1 -34.64 18.61 21.49
C MET A 1 -33.45 17.70 21.58
N VAL A 2 -33.32 16.76 20.66
CA VAL A 2 -32.13 15.90 20.55
C VAL A 2 -31.17 16.67 19.66
N GLU A 3 -30.10 17.20 20.28
CA GLU A 3 -28.98 17.79 19.56
C GLU A 3 -28.37 16.69 18.68
N SER A 4 -28.56 16.83 17.39
CA SER A 4 -27.87 16.01 16.40
C SER A 4 -26.37 16.32 16.53
N GLN A 5 -25.63 15.43 17.17
CA GLN A 5 -24.17 15.47 17.14
C GLN A 5 -23.71 15.58 15.67
N PRO A 6 -22.83 16.52 15.35
CA PRO A 6 -22.27 16.58 14.02
C PRO A 6 -21.57 15.22 13.77
N SER A 7 -22.09 14.48 12.81
CA SER A 7 -21.48 13.27 12.31
C SER A 7 -20.02 13.59 12.03
N ALA A 8 -19.12 13.06 12.85
CA ALA A 8 -17.70 13.16 12.62
C ALA A 8 -17.46 12.67 11.20
N LYS A 9 -17.08 13.56 10.30
CA LYS A 9 -16.68 13.17 8.93
C LYS A 9 -15.60 12.12 9.10
N PRO A 10 -15.80 10.90 8.56
CA PRO A 10 -14.76 9.91 8.59
C PRO A 10 -13.49 10.56 8.02
N LEU A 11 -12.40 10.45 8.76
CA LEU A 11 -11.10 11.05 8.43
C LEU A 11 -10.76 10.75 6.95
N GLY A 12 -11.04 11.73 6.13
CA GLY A 12 -10.66 11.96 4.76
C GLY A 12 -10.48 10.72 3.90
N PHE A 13 -11.53 10.20 3.31
CA PHE A 13 -11.21 9.13 2.53
C PHE A 13 -12.12 8.66 1.49
N TYR A 14 -11.66 8.43 0.38
CA TYR A 14 -12.11 7.70 -0.80
C TYR A 14 -13.43 8.18 -1.41
N THR A 15 -13.42 9.44 -1.83
CA THR A 15 -14.20 9.77 -3.02
C THR A 15 -13.49 9.15 -4.22
N LYS A 16 -14.21 8.48 -5.11
CA LYS A 16 -13.68 7.92 -6.37
C LYS A 16 -12.82 8.94 -7.15
N GLU A 17 -13.06 10.22 -6.94
CA GLU A 17 -12.36 11.35 -7.54
C GLU A 17 -10.87 11.41 -7.18
N ASN A 18 -10.50 10.92 -6.00
CA ASN A 18 -9.11 10.97 -5.53
C ASN A 18 -8.35 9.64 -5.75
N ALA A 19 -9.01 8.58 -6.23
CA ALA A 19 -8.38 7.27 -6.39
C ALA A 19 -7.19 7.31 -7.34
N ALA A 20 -7.33 7.95 -8.49
CA ALA A 20 -6.24 8.09 -9.48
C ALA A 20 -5.05 8.85 -8.89
N PHE A 21 -5.30 9.94 -8.19
CA PHE A 21 -4.25 10.71 -7.52
C PHE A 21 -3.54 9.89 -6.45
N ASN A 22 -4.27 9.13 -5.65
CA ASN A 22 -3.70 8.26 -4.62
C ASN A 22 -2.83 7.15 -5.23
N VAL A 23 -3.29 6.53 -6.32
CA VAL A 23 -2.51 5.52 -7.05
C VAL A 23 -1.20 6.14 -7.55
N LEU A 24 -1.27 7.27 -8.26
CA LEU A 24 -0.08 7.92 -8.81
C LEU A 24 0.89 8.39 -7.73
N ARG A 25 0.39 9.07 -6.70
CA ARG A 25 1.21 9.54 -5.58
C ARG A 25 1.94 8.39 -4.88
N ASN A 26 1.21 7.34 -4.52
CA ASN A 26 1.78 6.21 -3.79
C ASN A 26 2.76 5.41 -4.66
N THR A 27 2.48 5.30 -5.97
CA THR A 27 3.41 4.70 -6.93
C THR A 27 4.70 5.51 -7.05
N ALA A 28 4.61 6.83 -7.13
CA ALA A 28 5.78 7.71 -7.19
C ALA A 28 6.64 7.60 -5.93
N ILE A 29 6.01 7.63 -4.74
CA ILE A 29 6.72 7.48 -3.46
C ILE A 29 7.43 6.13 -3.38
N THR A 30 6.73 5.05 -3.73
CA THR A 30 7.30 3.70 -3.68
C THR A 30 8.41 3.53 -4.70
N GLY A 31 8.27 4.11 -5.89
CA GLY A 31 9.32 4.14 -6.91
C GLY A 31 10.58 4.86 -6.42
N ALA A 32 10.42 6.02 -5.79
CA ALA A 32 11.53 6.78 -5.21
C ALA A 32 12.25 5.98 -4.13
N LEU A 33 11.51 5.34 -3.21
CA LEU A 33 12.07 4.45 -2.19
C LEU A 33 12.83 3.27 -2.83
N GLY A 34 12.30 2.69 -3.90
CA GLY A 34 12.98 1.66 -4.68
C GLY A 34 14.32 2.13 -5.23
N GLY A 35 14.37 3.37 -5.73
CA GLY A 35 15.61 3.99 -6.23
C GLY A 35 16.67 4.13 -5.13
N VAL A 36 16.28 4.68 -3.99
CA VAL A 36 17.17 4.82 -2.82
C VAL A 36 17.67 3.44 -2.37
N THR A 37 16.76 2.48 -2.22
CA THR A 37 17.12 1.10 -1.83
C THR A 37 18.07 0.46 -2.81
N GLY A 38 17.83 0.61 -4.12
CA GLY A 38 18.69 0.06 -5.16
C GLY A 38 20.11 0.64 -5.12
N THR A 39 20.22 1.95 -4.91
CA THR A 39 21.51 2.63 -4.74
C THR A 39 22.26 2.11 -3.52
N VAL A 40 21.60 2.13 -2.36
CA VAL A 40 22.21 1.70 -1.09
C VAL A 40 22.67 0.24 -1.16
N VAL A 41 21.82 -0.66 -1.64
CA VAL A 41 22.15 -2.08 -1.75
C VAL A 41 23.31 -2.31 -2.72
N SER A 42 23.36 -1.57 -3.84
CA SER A 42 24.47 -1.67 -4.80
C SER A 42 25.80 -1.23 -4.18
N VAL A 43 25.80 -0.16 -3.41
CA VAL A 43 27.00 0.34 -2.73
C VAL A 43 27.44 -0.61 -1.62
N LEU A 44 26.50 -1.03 -0.75
CA LEU A 44 26.83 -1.91 0.39
C LEU A 44 27.32 -3.29 -0.02
N ARG A 45 26.82 -3.82 -1.14
CA ARG A 45 27.23 -5.15 -1.65
C ARG A 45 28.45 -5.10 -2.55
N ALA A 46 29.07 -3.93 -2.72
CA ALA A 46 30.15 -3.74 -3.68
C ALA A 46 29.84 -4.40 -5.05
N SER A 47 28.61 -4.22 -5.50
CA SER A 47 28.10 -4.85 -6.71
C SER A 47 28.88 -4.34 -7.93
N PRO A 48 29.20 -5.20 -8.92
CA PRO A 48 29.79 -4.76 -10.18
C PRO A 48 28.85 -3.89 -11.02
N ILE A 49 27.57 -3.85 -10.64
CA ILE A 49 26.57 -3.02 -11.33
C ILE A 49 26.66 -1.60 -10.80
N GLN A 50 26.76 -0.64 -11.71
CA GLN A 50 26.76 0.78 -11.35
C GLN A 50 25.51 1.12 -10.50
N PRO A 51 25.66 1.90 -9.41
CA PRO A 51 24.55 2.26 -8.52
C PRO A 51 23.36 2.88 -9.25
N ALA A 52 23.61 3.67 -10.29
CA ALA A 52 22.54 4.27 -11.10
C ALA A 52 21.69 3.22 -11.85
N ILE A 53 22.33 2.17 -12.38
CA ILE A 53 21.62 1.08 -13.07
C ILE A 53 20.82 0.25 -12.06
N ALA A 54 21.37 -0.01 -10.88
CA ALA A 54 20.70 -0.71 -9.80
C ALA A 54 19.46 0.09 -9.33
N ALA A 55 19.64 1.40 -9.11
CA ALA A 55 18.55 2.30 -8.77
C ALA A 55 17.43 2.29 -9.82
N TYR A 56 17.78 2.43 -11.10
CA TYR A 56 16.81 2.42 -12.18
C TYR A 56 15.98 1.12 -12.25
N ARG A 57 16.65 -0.03 -12.11
CA ARG A 57 15.97 -1.34 -12.10
C ARG A 57 15.00 -1.46 -10.95
N MET A 58 15.39 -1.00 -9.76
CA MET A 58 14.54 -1.02 -8.58
C MET A 58 13.38 -0.04 -8.70
N VAL A 59 13.59 1.19 -9.18
CA VAL A 59 12.52 2.15 -9.46
C VAL A 59 11.49 1.53 -10.38
N LYS A 60 11.93 0.96 -11.50
CA LYS A 60 11.03 0.36 -12.49
C LYS A 60 10.23 -0.80 -11.89
N GLY A 61 10.88 -1.71 -11.18
CA GLY A 61 10.22 -2.87 -10.56
C GLY A 61 9.22 -2.45 -9.47
N TRP A 62 9.63 -1.58 -8.58
CA TRP A 62 8.80 -1.11 -7.47
C TRP A 62 7.64 -0.26 -7.96
N SER A 63 7.85 0.63 -8.93
CA SER A 63 6.77 1.42 -9.51
C SER A 63 5.73 0.56 -10.23
N ALA A 64 6.18 -0.42 -11.03
CA ALA A 64 5.25 -1.31 -11.72
C ALA A 64 4.42 -2.15 -10.74
N PHE A 65 5.06 -2.72 -9.72
CA PHE A 65 4.37 -3.47 -8.68
C PHE A 65 3.39 -2.60 -7.89
N SER A 66 3.84 -1.43 -7.44
CA SER A 66 3.01 -0.51 -6.67
C SER A 66 1.83 0.02 -7.46
N PHE A 67 2.04 0.35 -8.72
CA PHE A 67 0.94 0.78 -9.58
C PHE A 67 -0.14 -0.29 -9.67
N GLY A 68 0.22 -1.54 -9.96
CA GLY A 68 -0.72 -2.65 -9.98
C GLY A 68 -1.42 -2.86 -8.63
N PHE A 69 -0.65 -2.85 -7.54
CA PHE A 69 -1.18 -3.02 -6.19
C PHE A 69 -2.19 -1.92 -5.83
N PHE A 70 -1.82 -0.65 -5.99
CA PHE A 70 -2.70 0.46 -5.63
C PHE A 70 -3.90 0.57 -6.58
N ALA A 71 -3.75 0.25 -7.86
CA ALA A 71 -4.87 0.22 -8.79
C ALA A 71 -5.90 -0.86 -8.40
N ILE A 72 -5.46 -2.08 -8.10
CA ILE A 72 -6.35 -3.16 -7.64
C ILE A 72 -7.01 -2.76 -6.31
N ARG A 73 -6.24 -2.19 -5.39
CA ARG A 73 -6.74 -1.76 -4.09
C ARG A 73 -7.83 -0.70 -4.23
N GLU A 74 -7.58 0.38 -4.97
CA GLU A 74 -8.48 1.53 -5.04
C GLU A 74 -9.73 1.26 -5.90
N TYR A 75 -9.55 0.56 -7.03
CA TYR A 75 -10.65 0.39 -7.99
C TYR A 75 -11.43 -0.91 -7.82
N ILE A 76 -10.85 -1.95 -7.24
CA ILE A 76 -11.46 -3.26 -7.12
C ILE A 76 -11.75 -3.60 -5.66
N MET A 77 -10.73 -3.64 -4.81
CA MET A 77 -10.88 -4.18 -3.46
C MET A 77 -11.63 -3.25 -2.53
N GLN A 78 -11.44 -1.95 -2.63
CA GLN A 78 -12.14 -1.00 -1.80
C GLN A 78 -13.66 -1.00 -2.02
N PRO A 79 -14.18 -0.93 -3.25
CA PRO A 79 -15.61 -1.04 -3.48
C PRO A 79 -16.20 -2.38 -3.02
N LEU A 80 -15.44 -3.48 -3.13
CA LEU A 80 -15.89 -4.81 -2.72
C LEU A 80 -15.90 -4.97 -1.20
N THR A 81 -14.99 -4.35 -0.49
CA THR A 81 -14.90 -4.47 0.98
C THR A 81 -15.74 -3.44 1.72
N ALA A 82 -16.10 -2.33 1.10
CA ALA A 82 -16.92 -1.27 1.70
C ALA A 82 -18.25 -1.76 2.30
N PRO A 83 -19.01 -2.68 1.69
CA PRO A 83 -20.28 -3.17 2.27
C PRO A 83 -20.10 -4.02 3.52
N VAL A 84 -18.97 -4.69 3.67
CA VAL A 84 -18.66 -5.58 4.84
C VAL A 84 -18.12 -4.78 6.02
N TRP A 85 -17.82 -3.53 5.82
CA TRP A 85 -17.01 -2.67 6.64
C TRP A 85 -17.67 -1.97 7.84
N PRO A 86 -18.99 -1.75 7.94
CA PRO A 86 -19.57 -1.06 9.09
C PRO A 86 -19.18 -1.67 10.44
N MET A 87 -18.93 -2.98 10.46
CA MET A 87 -18.47 -3.67 11.68
C MET A 87 -17.02 -3.35 12.06
N CYS A 88 -16.19 -2.94 11.10
CA CYS A 88 -14.78 -2.65 11.31
C CYS A 88 -14.50 -1.15 11.55
N GLN A 89 -15.44 -0.26 11.24
CA GLN A 89 -15.32 1.18 11.53
C GLN A 89 -15.15 1.47 13.03
N GLN A 90 -15.63 0.57 13.90
CA GLN A 90 -15.43 0.68 15.34
C GLN A 90 -13.99 0.44 15.79
N LEU A 91 -13.14 -0.14 14.95
CA LEU A 91 -11.75 -0.49 15.25
C LEU A 91 -10.73 0.56 14.75
N GLY A 92 -11.17 1.70 14.29
CA GLY A 92 -10.39 2.92 13.99
C GLY A 92 -9.27 2.81 12.95
N HIS A 93 -8.59 1.68 12.85
CA HIS A 93 -7.42 1.48 11.98
C HIS A 93 -7.61 0.41 10.90
N ALA A 94 -8.72 -0.30 11.00
CA ALA A 94 -8.94 -1.45 10.15
C ALA A 94 -9.36 -1.09 8.72
N GLU A 95 -9.73 0.16 8.43
CA GLU A 95 -10.31 0.58 7.13
C GLU A 95 -9.48 0.18 5.91
N ASN A 96 -8.17 0.08 6.05
CA ASN A 96 -7.29 -0.17 4.92
C ASN A 96 -6.61 -1.55 4.96
N ILE A 97 -6.86 -2.34 6.00
CA ILE A 97 -6.19 -3.63 6.18
C ILE A 97 -6.74 -4.66 5.21
N ALA A 98 -8.07 -4.82 5.16
CA ALA A 98 -8.68 -5.82 4.29
C ALA A 98 -8.44 -5.53 2.79
N PRO A 99 -8.64 -4.30 2.27
CA PRO A 99 -8.27 -3.99 0.90
C PRO A 99 -6.80 -4.25 0.60
N SER A 100 -5.89 -3.96 1.52
CA SER A 100 -4.46 -4.20 1.35
C SER A 100 -4.11 -5.68 1.37
N PHE A 101 -4.73 -6.45 2.25
CA PHE A 101 -4.58 -7.90 2.30
C PHE A 101 -4.99 -8.57 0.97
N PHE A 102 -6.20 -8.28 0.50
CA PHE A 102 -6.71 -8.86 -0.75
C PHE A 102 -5.94 -8.38 -1.98
N SER A 103 -5.55 -7.11 -2.04
CA SER A 103 -4.71 -6.61 -3.13
C SER A 103 -3.33 -7.27 -3.14
N GLY A 104 -2.75 -7.48 -1.96
CA GLY A 104 -1.53 -8.25 -1.80
C GLY A 104 -1.68 -9.70 -2.26
N ALA A 105 -2.83 -10.33 -1.97
CA ALA A 105 -3.14 -11.69 -2.42
C ALA A 105 -3.16 -11.80 -3.96
N VAL A 106 -3.85 -10.86 -4.61
CA VAL A 106 -3.94 -10.83 -6.08
C VAL A 106 -2.56 -10.59 -6.70
N MET A 107 -1.80 -9.62 -6.17
CA MET A 107 -0.45 -9.35 -6.66
C MET A 107 0.52 -10.51 -6.38
N GLY A 108 0.36 -11.18 -5.25
CA GLY A 108 1.11 -12.39 -4.91
C GLY A 108 0.84 -13.54 -5.87
N MET A 109 -0.42 -13.72 -6.26
CA MET A 109 -0.82 -14.70 -7.27
C MET A 109 -0.17 -14.38 -8.63
N PHE A 110 -0.30 -13.13 -9.12
CA PHE A 110 0.29 -12.74 -10.40
C PHE A 110 1.81 -12.86 -10.41
N SER A 111 2.48 -12.43 -9.34
CA SER A 111 3.93 -12.52 -9.26
C SER A 111 4.42 -13.97 -9.18
N ALA A 112 3.72 -14.84 -8.46
CA ALA A 112 4.03 -16.27 -8.41
C ALA A 112 3.87 -16.94 -9.77
N LEU A 113 2.79 -16.66 -10.50
CA LEU A 113 2.57 -17.16 -11.86
C LEU A 113 3.64 -16.65 -12.82
N TRP A 114 3.98 -15.36 -12.75
CA TRP A 114 5.04 -14.78 -13.59
C TRP A 114 6.40 -15.41 -13.33
N LEU A 115 6.74 -15.64 -12.07
CA LEU A 115 8.02 -16.24 -11.66
C LEU A 115 8.00 -17.76 -11.68
N ARG A 116 6.93 -18.40 -12.11
CA ARG A 116 6.72 -19.85 -12.09
C ARG A 116 7.00 -20.49 -10.72
N ARG A 117 6.55 -19.81 -9.66
CA ARG A 117 6.66 -20.26 -8.27
C ARG A 117 5.33 -20.78 -7.75
N PRO A 118 5.32 -21.52 -6.63
CA PRO A 118 4.08 -21.98 -6.02
C PRO A 118 3.17 -20.79 -5.67
N VAL A 119 1.92 -20.85 -6.13
CA VAL A 119 0.97 -19.72 -6.02
C VAL A 119 0.54 -19.48 -4.58
N VAL A 120 0.24 -20.55 -3.84
CA VAL A 120 -0.27 -20.43 -2.46
C VAL A 120 0.69 -19.70 -1.52
N PRO A 121 1.98 -20.08 -1.42
CA PRO A 121 2.94 -19.30 -0.63
C PRO A 121 3.09 -17.87 -1.11
N GLY A 122 3.05 -17.61 -2.41
CA GLY A 122 3.13 -16.27 -3.00
C GLY A 122 1.99 -15.37 -2.54
N ILE A 123 0.77 -15.89 -2.52
CA ILE A 123 -0.42 -15.19 -2.04
C ILE A 123 -0.24 -14.79 -0.57
N PHE A 124 0.03 -15.75 0.31
CA PHE A 124 0.13 -15.47 1.74
C PHE A 124 1.29 -14.54 2.09
N THR A 125 2.45 -14.72 1.46
CA THR A 125 3.62 -13.88 1.69
C THR A 125 3.35 -12.42 1.30
N MET A 126 2.79 -12.20 0.10
CA MET A 126 2.50 -10.84 -0.36
C MET A 126 1.36 -10.19 0.40
N SER A 127 0.31 -10.95 0.75
CA SER A 127 -0.76 -10.44 1.62
C SER A 127 -0.21 -10.00 2.98
N GLY A 128 0.62 -10.81 3.60
CA GLY A 128 1.24 -10.51 4.88
C GLY A 128 2.15 -9.27 4.81
N ILE A 129 3.01 -9.17 3.80
CA ILE A 129 3.89 -8.01 3.59
C ILE A 129 3.07 -6.74 3.37
N CYS A 130 2.08 -6.76 2.48
CA CYS A 130 1.27 -5.59 2.18
C CYS A 130 0.45 -5.13 3.38
N THR A 131 -0.07 -6.07 4.18
CA THR A 131 -0.79 -5.77 5.42
C THR A 131 0.14 -5.17 6.47
N ALA A 132 1.32 -5.75 6.68
CA ALA A 132 2.31 -5.24 7.62
C ALA A 132 2.76 -3.82 7.26
N ILE A 133 3.04 -3.56 5.99
CA ILE A 133 3.38 -2.23 5.49
C ILE A 133 2.23 -1.25 5.77
N GLN A 134 0.99 -1.64 5.51
CA GLN A 134 -0.17 -0.79 5.76
C GLN A 134 -0.34 -0.47 7.25
N LEU A 135 -0.14 -1.43 8.14
CA LEU A 135 -0.16 -1.20 9.58
C LEU A 135 0.91 -0.20 10.01
N VAL A 136 2.14 -0.35 9.55
CA VAL A 136 3.22 0.59 9.84
C VAL A 136 2.88 2.00 9.34
N PHE A 137 2.34 2.12 8.13
CA PHE A 137 1.91 3.43 7.61
C PHE A 137 0.78 4.06 8.41
N ASN A 138 -0.18 3.26 8.87
CA ASN A 138 -1.27 3.75 9.71
C ASN A 138 -0.75 4.28 11.04
N GLU A 139 0.14 3.55 11.71
CA GLU A 139 0.76 3.99 12.98
C GLU A 139 1.62 5.24 12.80
N PHE A 140 2.41 5.30 11.74
CA PHE A 140 3.23 6.47 11.44
C PHE A 140 2.37 7.71 11.20
N LYS A 141 1.26 7.57 10.46
CA LYS A 141 0.33 8.65 10.19
C LYS A 141 -0.34 9.18 11.45
N LEU A 142 -0.73 8.26 12.36
CA LEU A 142 -1.32 8.63 13.65
C LEU A 142 -0.31 9.32 14.57
N GLY A 143 0.93 8.83 14.61
CA GLY A 143 1.99 9.45 15.37
C GLY A 143 2.27 10.87 14.89
N LEU A 144 2.29 11.09 13.57
CA LEU A 144 2.48 12.40 12.98
C LEU A 144 1.33 13.37 13.31
N LEU A 145 0.08 12.89 13.25
CA LEU A 145 -1.10 13.69 13.58
C LEU A 145 -1.09 14.09 15.06
N ARG A 146 -0.74 13.20 15.99
CA ARG A 146 -0.59 13.53 17.41
C ARG A 146 0.48 14.59 17.65
N PHE A 147 1.59 14.48 16.94
CA PHE A 147 2.67 15.46 17.07
C PHE A 147 2.32 16.85 16.52
N MET A 148 1.38 16.94 15.58
CA MET A 148 0.93 18.23 15.02
C MET A 148 -0.18 18.89 15.86
N ASP A 149 -0.85 18.12 16.73
CA ASP A 149 -1.92 18.60 17.63
C ASP A 149 -1.39 19.06 19.01
N GLU A 150 -0.10 18.83 19.31
CA GLU A 150 0.61 19.36 20.49
C GLU A 150 1.29 20.72 20.19
#